data_a9720b6e2dee569e20464c3196812a52
#
_entry.id   a9720b6e2dee569e20464c3196812a52
#
_cell.length_a   1.000
_cell.length_b   1.000
_cell.length_c   1.000
_cell.angle_alpha   90.00
_cell.angle_beta   90.00
_cell.angle_gamma   90.00
#
_symmetry.space_group_name_H-M   'P 1'
#
loop_
_entity.id
_entity.type
_entity.pdbx_description
1 polymer ?
#
loop_
_entity_poly.entity_id
_entity_poly.type
_entity_poly.pdbx_seq_one_letter_code
_entity_poly.pdbx_strand_id
1 'polypeptide(L)' 'MTNELIKKYIGHICMISTGAFGQSVSGEIISIVDNWIEIKTKKGNQLLNADYITNIIPNEKT' A
#
# COMPACT_ATOMS: atom_id res chain seq x y z
N MET A 1 -12.08 8.28 -3.69
CA MET A 1 -11.55 7.81 -2.40
C MET A 1 -10.59 8.83 -1.84
N THR A 2 -10.70 9.14 -0.57
CA THR A 2 -9.74 10.03 0.07
C THR A 2 -8.54 9.20 0.52
N ASN A 3 -7.34 9.73 0.33
CA ASN A 3 -6.12 9.05 0.72
C ASN A 3 -5.54 9.57 2.02
N GLU A 4 -6.33 10.38 2.73
CA GLU A 4 -5.84 11.04 3.95
C GLU A 4 -5.37 10.05 5.00
N LEU A 5 -6.14 9.00 5.22
CA LEU A 5 -5.79 8.02 6.22
C LEU A 5 -4.56 7.21 5.82
N ILE A 6 -4.46 6.89 4.53
CA ILE A 6 -3.34 6.10 4.05
C ILE A 6 -2.04 6.91 4.07
N LYS A 7 -2.12 8.21 3.87
CA LYS A 7 -0.93 9.06 3.87
C LYS A 7 -0.16 9.03 5.18
N LYS A 8 -0.83 8.71 6.27
CA LYS A 8 -0.17 8.56 7.57
C LYS A 8 0.87 7.44 7.56
N TYR A 9 0.72 6.50 6.66
CA TYR A 9 1.58 5.32 6.65
C TYR A 9 2.69 5.39 5.61
N ILE A 10 2.86 6.54 4.98
CA ILE A 10 4.01 6.73 4.09
C ILE A 10 5.28 6.58 4.92
N GLY A 11 6.19 5.75 4.46
CA GLY A 11 7.41 5.42 5.19
C GLY A 11 7.30 4.19 6.08
N HIS A 12 6.10 3.60 6.15
CA HIS A 12 5.89 2.42 6.98
C HIS A 12 5.74 1.18 6.11
N ILE A 13 6.20 0.05 6.64
CA ILE A 13 6.01 -1.23 5.97
C ILE A 13 4.60 -1.71 6.26
N CYS A 14 3.87 -2.05 5.21
CA CYS A 14 2.48 -2.47 5.32
C CYS A 14 2.25 -3.71 4.49
N MET A 15 1.26 -4.50 4.90
CA MET A 15 0.72 -5.56 4.05
C MET A 15 -0.55 -5.03 3.41
N ILE A 16 -0.58 -5.03 2.09
CA ILE A 16 -1.68 -4.45 1.32
C ILE A 16 -2.38 -5.58 0.59
N SER A 17 -3.67 -5.74 0.83
CA SER A 17 -4.45 -6.78 0.19
C SER A 17 -5.24 -6.18 -0.97
N THR A 18 -5.20 -6.87 -2.11
CA THR A 18 -5.98 -6.49 -3.26
C THR A 18 -7.13 -7.47 -3.43
N GLY A 19 -8.31 -6.96 -3.76
CA GLY A 19 -9.53 -7.73 -3.64
C GLY A 19 -9.77 -8.81 -4.67
N ALA A 20 -9.08 -8.76 -5.80
CA ALA A 20 -9.49 -9.58 -6.93
C ALA A 20 -9.28 -11.08 -6.69
N PHE A 21 -8.20 -11.47 -6.02
CA PHE A 21 -7.85 -12.89 -5.88
C PHE A 21 -7.24 -13.19 -4.52
N GLY A 22 -7.51 -12.36 -3.53
CA GLY A 22 -6.91 -12.58 -2.22
C GLY A 22 -5.42 -12.38 -2.17
N GLN A 23 -4.86 -11.74 -3.17
CA GLN A 23 -3.42 -11.48 -3.19
C GLN A 23 -3.05 -10.38 -2.23
N SER A 24 -1.87 -10.45 -1.68
CA SER A 24 -1.36 -9.40 -0.83
C SER A 24 0.08 -9.08 -1.22
N VAL A 25 0.46 -7.84 -0.94
CA VAL A 25 1.80 -7.33 -1.23
C VAL A 25 2.32 -6.69 0.04
N SER A 26 3.54 -7.03 0.42
CA SER A 26 4.19 -6.41 1.56
C SER A 26 5.28 -5.47 1.08
N GLY A 27 5.29 -4.26 1.61
CA GLY A 27 6.31 -3.30 1.23
C GLY A 27 6.13 -1.99 1.96
N GLU A 28 7.09 -1.11 1.74
CA GLU A 28 7.05 0.22 2.33
C GLU A 28 6.29 1.15 1.41
N ILE A 29 5.31 1.86 1.95
CA ILE A 29 4.59 2.87 1.18
C ILE A 29 5.52 4.06 1.01
N ILE A 30 5.82 4.42 -0.24
CA ILE A 30 6.75 5.49 -0.54
C ILE A 30 6.01 6.78 -0.83
N SER A 31 4.98 6.71 -1.65
CA SER A 31 4.23 7.90 -2.02
C SER A 31 2.83 7.53 -2.46
N ILE A 32 1.95 8.51 -2.41
CA ILE A 32 0.57 8.37 -2.86
C ILE A 32 0.28 9.57 -3.72
N VAL A 33 -0.04 9.32 -4.99
CA VAL A 33 -0.36 10.37 -5.95
C VAL A 33 -1.65 9.99 -6.62
N ASP A 34 -2.65 10.86 -6.53
CA ASP A 34 -3.99 10.60 -7.04
C ASP A 34 -4.51 9.29 -6.47
N ASN A 35 -4.84 8.33 -7.33
CA ASN A 35 -5.38 7.05 -6.90
C ASN A 35 -4.34 5.94 -6.97
N TRP A 36 -3.06 6.31 -6.99
CA TRP A 36 -1.97 5.34 -7.09
C TRP A 36 -1.10 5.39 -5.86
N ILE A 37 -0.75 4.21 -5.38
CA ILE A 37 0.13 4.04 -4.22
C ILE A 37 1.40 3.37 -4.71
N GLU A 38 2.53 4.03 -4.48
CA GLU A 38 3.83 3.45 -4.81
C GLU A 38 4.38 2.75 -3.58
N ILE A 39 4.72 1.48 -3.73
CA ILE A 39 5.31 0.71 -2.64
C ILE A 39 6.66 0.15 -3.09
N LYS A 40 7.56 0.03 -2.12
CA LYS A 40 8.87 -0.56 -2.34
C LYS A 40 8.85 -1.97 -1.75
N THR A 41 9.02 -2.97 -2.62
CA THR A 41 9.06 -4.36 -2.19
C THR A 41 10.46 -4.92 -2.40
N LYS A 42 10.66 -6.14 -1.94
CA LYS A 42 11.95 -6.82 -2.15
C LYS A 42 12.27 -7.03 -3.62
N LYS A 43 11.25 -7.05 -4.45
CA LYS A 43 11.43 -7.27 -5.89
C LYS A 43 11.48 -5.97 -6.67
N GLY A 44 11.35 -4.83 -6.01
CA GLY A 44 11.35 -3.54 -6.65
C GLY A 44 10.11 -2.75 -6.32
N ASN A 45 9.98 -1.59 -6.93
CA ASN A 45 8.83 -0.72 -6.68
C ASN A 45 7.63 -1.16 -7.51
N GLN A 46 6.46 -1.08 -6.91
CA GLN A 46 5.20 -1.39 -7.57
C GLN A 46 4.23 -0.25 -7.37
N LEU A 47 3.35 -0.09 -8.33
CA LEU A 47 2.25 0.89 -8.26
C LEU A 47 0.95 0.12 -8.11
N LEU A 48 0.19 0.45 -7.10
CA LEU A 48 -1.11 -0.18 -6.85
C LEU A 48 -2.19 0.86 -7.01
N ASN A 49 -3.26 0.49 -7.72
CA ASN A 49 -4.42 1.35 -7.84
C ASN A 49 -5.25 1.21 -6.56
N ALA A 50 -5.52 2.32 -5.90
CA ALA A 50 -6.22 2.31 -4.62
C ALA A 50 -7.62 1.72 -4.72
N ASP A 51 -8.24 1.76 -5.90
CA ASP A 51 -9.58 1.20 -6.07
C ASP A 51 -9.62 -0.31 -5.89
N TYR A 52 -8.48 -0.98 -6.04
CA TYR A 52 -8.42 -2.43 -5.92
C TYR A 52 -7.92 -2.90 -4.56
N ILE A 53 -7.69 -1.98 -3.64
CA ILE A 53 -7.18 -2.33 -2.33
C ILE A 53 -8.36 -2.53 -1.38
N THR A 54 -8.37 -3.68 -0.71
CA THR A 54 -9.42 -4.01 0.24
C THR A 54 -9.03 -3.68 1.67
N ASN A 55 -7.77 -3.87 2.03
CA ASN A 55 -7.31 -3.40 3.33
C ASN A 55 -5.80 -3.22 3.33
N ILE A 56 -5.33 -2.47 4.32
CA ILE A 56 -3.92 -2.21 4.53
C ILE A 56 -3.65 -2.48 6.00
N ILE A 57 -2.67 -3.34 6.27
CA ILE A 57 -2.30 -3.68 7.63
C ILE A 57 -0.90 -3.15 7.87
N PRO A 58 -0.76 -2.08 8.66
CA PRO A 58 0.58 -1.56 8.96
C PRO A 58 1.34 -2.52 9.86
N ASN A 59 2.64 -2.63 9.62
CA ASN A 59 3.50 -3.40 10.51
C ASN A 59 4.00 -2.46 11.61
N GLU A 60 3.46 -2.62 12.79
CA GLU A 60 3.75 -1.70 13.88
C GLU A 60 5.07 -1.99 14.60
N LYS A 61 5.75 -3.04 14.20
CA LYS A 61 7.03 -3.38 14.81
C LYS A 61 8.21 -2.63 14.21
N THR A 62 7.98 -1.86 13.19
CA THR A 62 9.06 -1.09 12.58
C THR A 62 9.17 0.30 13.16
#